data_1b24b1a2981630ee3b2364f8db3c2d93
#
_entry.id   1b24b1a2981630ee3b2364f8db3c2d93
#
_cell.length_a   1.000
_cell.length_b   1.000
_cell.length_c   1.000
_cell.angle_alpha   90.00
_cell.angle_beta   90.00
_cell.angle_gamma   90.00
#
_symmetry.space_group_name_H-M   'P 1'
#
loop_
_entity.id
_entity.type
_entity.pdbx_description
1 polymer ?
#
loop_
_entity_poly.entity_id
_entity_poly.type
_entity_poly.pdbx_seq_one_letter_code
_entity_poly.pdbx_strand_id
1 'polypeptide(L)'
;MYGFLKDKNMSRIGKKPIIVPQNVTANIDGNKIEIKGPNGLREFLTSKEVEVKLEENQIVVKPKNLSKKSRQHWGMNRTQIANLIEGVTTGFTKNLELNGVGYRAALQGNILKLSLGYSHEVNFEIPKDVKITVPKPTEISINGIDQQIVGQVAANIREKRKPEPYKGKGIRYRDEYVFAKEGKKK
;
A
#
# COMPACT_ATOMS: atom_id res chain seq x y z
N MET A 1 30.41 -18.85 32.53
CA MET A 1 28.94 -18.81 32.70
C MET A 1 28.44 -17.51 32.09
N TYR A 2 28.28 -17.41 30.77
CA TYR A 2 27.78 -16.22 30.07
C TYR A 2 26.29 -16.40 29.85
N GLY A 3 25.50 -15.70 30.66
CA GLY A 3 24.06 -15.70 30.59
C GLY A 3 23.58 -15.17 29.22
N PHE A 4 22.87 -16.00 28.49
CA PHE A 4 22.02 -15.57 27.37
C PHE A 4 21.00 -14.56 27.89
N LEU A 5 21.32 -13.28 27.84
CA LEU A 5 20.32 -12.23 27.90
C LEU A 5 19.45 -12.39 26.67
N LYS A 6 18.33 -13.09 26.82
CA LYS A 6 17.27 -13.18 25.83
C LYS A 6 16.91 -11.74 25.44
N ASP A 7 17.21 -11.37 24.20
CA ASP A 7 16.84 -10.12 23.54
C ASP A 7 15.31 -9.97 23.42
N LYS A 8 14.64 -9.81 24.56
CA LYS A 8 13.18 -9.65 24.65
C LYS A 8 12.64 -8.35 23.99
N ASN A 9 13.54 -7.47 23.53
CA ASN A 9 13.19 -6.10 23.14
C ASN A 9 13.53 -5.73 21.69
N MET A 10 13.82 -6.68 20.80
CA MET A 10 14.18 -6.38 19.42
C MET A 10 13.06 -6.68 18.43
N SER A 11 12.85 -5.79 17.46
CA SER A 11 11.86 -5.97 16.39
C SER A 11 12.17 -7.21 15.54
N ARG A 12 11.26 -8.18 15.51
CA ARG A 12 11.39 -9.36 14.63
C ARG A 12 11.39 -8.97 13.14
N ILE A 13 10.64 -7.93 12.78
CA ILE A 13 10.56 -7.41 11.40
C ILE A 13 11.87 -6.72 11.03
N GLY A 14 12.40 -5.85 11.91
CA GLY A 14 13.63 -5.10 11.64
C GLY A 14 14.86 -6.00 11.39
N LYS A 15 14.94 -7.14 12.05
CA LYS A 15 16.07 -8.10 11.91
C LYS A 15 16.10 -8.81 10.55
N LYS A 16 14.98 -8.90 9.83
CA LYS A 16 14.95 -9.60 8.54
C LYS A 16 15.64 -8.78 7.46
N PRO A 17 16.71 -9.29 6.83
CA PRO A 17 17.32 -8.60 5.69
C PRO A 17 16.31 -8.47 4.54
N ILE A 18 16.53 -7.50 3.68
CA ILE A 18 15.70 -7.26 2.51
C ILE A 18 16.51 -7.68 1.29
N ILE A 19 16.04 -8.70 0.59
CA ILE A 19 16.70 -9.21 -0.62
C ILE A 19 16.44 -8.21 -1.74
N VAL A 20 17.50 -7.79 -2.45
CA VAL A 20 17.43 -6.96 -3.65
C VAL A 20 17.44 -7.89 -4.87
N PRO A 21 16.35 -7.94 -5.68
CA PRO A 21 16.33 -8.74 -6.90
C PRO A 21 17.36 -8.24 -7.93
N GLN A 22 17.81 -9.12 -8.83
CA GLN A 22 18.82 -8.79 -9.86
C GLN A 22 18.40 -7.67 -10.81
N ASN A 23 17.10 -7.46 -11.00
CA ASN A 23 16.53 -6.42 -11.87
C ASN A 23 16.33 -5.07 -11.15
N VAL A 24 16.81 -4.93 -9.92
CA VAL A 24 16.70 -3.72 -9.11
C VAL A 24 18.09 -3.22 -8.72
N THR A 25 18.31 -1.93 -8.90
CA THR A 25 19.52 -1.25 -8.43
C THR A 25 19.18 -0.40 -7.23
N ALA A 26 19.87 -0.61 -6.11
CA ALA A 26 19.72 0.18 -4.90
C ALA A 26 20.98 1.01 -4.68
N ASN A 27 20.83 2.33 -4.53
CA ASN A 27 21.89 3.25 -4.16
C ASN A 27 21.57 3.86 -2.80
N ILE A 28 22.56 3.87 -1.89
CA ILE A 28 22.41 4.39 -0.52
C ILE A 28 23.41 5.52 -0.34
N ASP A 29 22.89 6.74 -0.18
CA ASP A 29 23.68 7.92 0.10
C ASP A 29 23.27 8.51 1.47
N GLY A 30 24.02 8.12 2.48
CA GLY A 30 23.75 8.50 3.87
C GLY A 30 22.36 8.07 4.34
N ASN A 31 21.42 9.02 4.41
CA ASN A 31 20.03 8.76 4.81
C ASN A 31 19.06 8.67 3.61
N LYS A 32 19.54 8.92 2.39
CA LYS A 32 18.74 8.83 1.17
C LYS A 32 18.95 7.47 0.52
N ILE A 33 17.87 6.79 0.22
CA ILE A 33 17.88 5.53 -0.51
C ILE A 33 17.16 5.75 -1.83
N GLU A 34 17.84 5.43 -2.93
CA GLU A 34 17.28 5.44 -4.27
C GLU A 34 17.18 4.01 -4.76
N ILE A 35 15.99 3.61 -5.19
CA ILE A 35 15.74 2.27 -5.73
C ILE A 35 15.17 2.41 -7.13
N LYS A 36 15.90 1.84 -8.10
CA LYS A 36 15.52 1.83 -9.51
C LYS A 36 15.20 0.39 -9.93
N GLY A 37 14.03 0.21 -10.52
CA GLY A 37 13.57 -1.08 -11.03
C GLY A 37 12.80 -0.94 -12.35
N PRO A 38 12.21 -2.02 -12.86
CA PRO A 38 11.50 -2.03 -14.14
C PRO A 38 10.30 -1.08 -14.17
N ASN A 39 9.61 -0.86 -13.04
CA ASN A 39 8.44 0.01 -12.96
C ASN A 39 8.79 1.49 -12.70
N GLY A 40 10.07 1.82 -12.47
CA GLY A 40 10.53 3.19 -12.29
C GLY A 40 11.54 3.38 -11.18
N LEU A 41 11.73 4.63 -10.78
CA LEU A 41 12.64 5.07 -9.72
C LEU A 41 11.82 5.59 -8.54
N ARG A 42 12.22 5.19 -7.33
CA ARG A 42 11.67 5.74 -6.08
C ARG A 42 12.77 6.09 -5.10
N GLU A 43 12.55 7.16 -4.36
CA GLU A 43 13.45 7.67 -3.34
C GLU A 43 12.78 7.62 -1.97
N PHE A 44 13.57 7.37 -0.95
CA PHE A 44 13.09 7.37 0.43
C PHE A 44 14.16 7.95 1.37
N LEU A 45 13.73 8.83 2.26
CA LEU A 45 14.57 9.39 3.31
C LEU A 45 14.38 8.60 4.59
N THR A 46 15.42 7.90 4.99
CA THR A 46 15.44 7.14 6.24
C THR A 46 15.54 8.07 7.45
N SER A 47 15.01 7.62 8.59
CA SER A 47 15.18 8.34 9.85
C SER A 47 16.65 8.36 10.27
N LYS A 48 17.11 9.47 10.88
CA LYS A 48 18.46 9.62 11.45
C LYS A 48 18.77 8.60 12.55
N GLU A 49 17.76 7.96 13.11
CA GLU A 49 17.85 6.97 14.20
C GLU A 49 18.26 5.55 13.73
N VAL A 50 18.31 5.33 12.43
CA VAL A 50 18.67 4.04 11.82
C VAL A 50 19.85 4.18 10.88
N GLU A 51 20.61 3.09 10.77
CA GLU A 51 21.67 2.92 9.79
C GLU A 51 21.24 1.88 8.77
N VAL A 52 21.45 2.16 7.49
CA VAL A 52 21.12 1.25 6.40
C VAL A 52 22.40 0.91 5.66
N LYS A 53 22.65 -0.37 5.46
CA LYS A 53 23.81 -0.89 4.73
C LYS A 53 23.37 -1.82 3.62
N LEU A 54 24.03 -1.72 2.48
CA LEU A 54 23.92 -2.68 1.40
C LEU A 54 25.06 -3.71 1.57
N GLU A 55 24.71 -4.95 1.82
CA GLU A 55 25.63 -6.08 1.97
C GLU A 55 25.35 -7.05 0.81
N GLU A 56 26.28 -7.16 -0.14
CA GLU A 56 26.11 -7.96 -1.37
C GLU A 56 24.79 -7.64 -2.09
N ASN A 57 23.80 -8.52 -2.01
CA ASN A 57 22.46 -8.37 -2.60
C ASN A 57 21.36 -8.19 -1.55
N GLN A 58 21.69 -7.70 -0.36
CA GLN A 58 20.74 -7.53 0.73
C GLN A 58 20.88 -6.15 1.38
N ILE A 59 19.76 -5.54 1.72
CA ILE A 59 19.73 -4.32 2.52
C ILE A 59 19.46 -4.70 3.97
N VAL A 60 20.40 -4.33 4.83
CA VAL A 60 20.32 -4.54 6.28
C VAL A 60 20.08 -3.20 6.96
N VAL A 61 19.05 -3.14 7.79
CA VAL A 61 18.70 -1.97 8.58
C VAL A 61 19.06 -2.24 10.05
N LYS A 62 19.82 -1.36 10.68
CA LYS A 62 20.19 -1.46 12.09
C LYS A 62 19.80 -0.18 12.84
N PRO A 63 19.32 -0.27 14.09
CA PRO A 63 19.10 0.92 14.92
C PRO A 63 20.45 1.46 15.39
N LYS A 64 20.65 2.78 15.34
CA LYS A 64 21.88 3.41 15.86
C LYS A 64 21.97 3.31 17.38
N ASN A 65 20.81 3.38 18.07
CA ASN A 65 20.71 3.34 19.52
C ASN A 65 19.62 2.35 19.95
N LEU A 66 19.70 1.85 21.18
CA LEU A 66 18.67 0.95 21.76
C LEU A 66 17.47 1.70 22.36
N SER A 67 17.30 3.00 22.04
CA SER A 67 16.18 3.80 22.51
C SER A 67 14.83 3.26 21.97
N LYS A 68 13.74 3.56 22.67
CA LYS A 68 12.38 3.20 22.23
C LYS A 68 12.08 3.78 20.84
N LYS A 69 12.51 5.02 20.57
CA LYS A 69 12.33 5.71 19.30
C LYS A 69 13.08 5.02 18.15
N SER A 70 14.36 4.67 18.35
CA SER A 70 15.17 3.97 17.34
C SER A 70 14.60 2.60 16.99
N ARG A 71 14.05 1.88 17.97
CA ARG A 71 13.39 0.59 17.74
C ARG A 71 12.10 0.72 16.93
N GLN A 72 11.31 1.76 17.16
CA GLN A 72 10.10 2.05 16.36
C GLN A 72 10.48 2.37 14.91
N HIS A 73 11.45 3.27 14.71
CA HIS A 73 11.93 3.64 13.39
C HIS A 73 12.59 2.48 12.63
N TRP A 74 13.25 1.56 13.35
CA TRP A 74 13.87 0.39 12.74
C TRP A 74 12.89 -0.47 11.95
N GLY A 75 11.80 -0.90 12.57
CA GLY A 75 10.76 -1.69 11.90
C GLY A 75 10.05 -0.94 10.78
N MET A 76 9.74 0.35 11.01
CA MET A 76 9.12 1.22 10.02
C MET A 76 10.00 1.37 8.76
N ASN A 77 11.26 1.80 8.92
CA ASN A 77 12.17 2.00 7.79
C ASN A 77 12.40 0.70 7.01
N ARG A 78 12.58 -0.43 7.72
CA ARG A 78 12.73 -1.73 7.07
C ARG A 78 11.52 -2.06 6.19
N THR A 79 10.30 -1.84 6.68
CA THR A 79 9.08 -2.12 5.92
C THR A 79 8.93 -1.17 4.74
N GLN A 80 9.23 0.11 4.91
CA GLN A 80 9.18 1.08 3.82
C GLN A 80 10.16 0.72 2.69
N ILE A 81 11.41 0.34 3.03
CA ILE A 81 12.39 -0.08 2.03
C ILE A 81 11.94 -1.36 1.30
N ALA A 82 11.36 -2.32 2.01
CA ALA A 82 10.81 -3.52 1.39
C ALA A 82 9.67 -3.20 0.42
N ASN A 83 8.76 -2.30 0.81
CA ASN A 83 7.67 -1.83 -0.05
C ASN A 83 8.19 -1.08 -1.29
N LEU A 84 9.29 -0.30 -1.17
CA LEU A 84 9.90 0.33 -2.34
C LEU A 84 10.41 -0.68 -3.34
N ILE A 85 11.12 -1.72 -2.87
CA ILE A 85 11.64 -2.79 -3.75
C ILE A 85 10.47 -3.52 -4.43
N GLU A 86 9.43 -3.89 -3.68
CA GLU A 86 8.24 -4.54 -4.21
C GLU A 86 7.52 -3.64 -5.22
N GLY A 87 7.39 -2.35 -4.92
CA GLY A 87 6.74 -1.38 -5.80
C GLY A 87 7.45 -1.21 -7.13
N VAL A 88 8.79 -1.09 -7.15
CA VAL A 88 9.55 -0.94 -8.39
C VAL A 88 9.70 -2.25 -9.17
N THR A 89 9.47 -3.42 -8.54
CA THR A 89 9.50 -4.75 -9.20
C THR A 89 8.15 -5.15 -9.75
N THR A 90 7.20 -5.43 -8.88
CA THR A 90 5.88 -5.96 -9.22
C THR A 90 4.79 -4.89 -9.21
N GLY A 91 4.99 -3.83 -8.43
CA GLY A 91 3.96 -2.84 -8.16
C GLY A 91 2.89 -3.35 -7.20
N PHE A 92 1.98 -2.45 -6.83
CA PHE A 92 0.86 -2.75 -5.95
C PHE A 92 -0.46 -2.64 -6.70
N THR A 93 -1.35 -3.59 -6.43
CA THR A 93 -2.70 -3.62 -7.01
C THR A 93 -3.74 -3.69 -5.91
N LYS A 94 -4.77 -2.85 -5.99
CA LYS A 94 -5.98 -2.94 -5.18
C LYS A 94 -7.20 -3.04 -6.07
N ASN A 95 -8.05 -4.03 -5.79
CA ASN A 95 -9.27 -4.28 -6.53
C ASN A 95 -10.48 -3.88 -5.69
N LEU A 96 -11.39 -3.13 -6.32
CA LEU A 96 -12.66 -2.71 -5.73
C LEU A 96 -13.81 -3.31 -6.55
N GLU A 97 -14.90 -3.67 -5.87
CA GLU A 97 -16.13 -4.18 -6.43
C GLU A 97 -17.29 -3.22 -6.13
N LEU A 98 -18.10 -2.95 -7.12
CA LEU A 98 -19.30 -2.16 -7.00
C LEU A 98 -20.50 -3.09 -6.90
N ASN A 99 -21.16 -3.09 -5.75
CA ASN A 99 -22.36 -3.87 -5.50
C ASN A 99 -23.59 -2.96 -5.44
N GLY A 100 -24.54 -3.17 -6.31
CA GLY A 100 -25.79 -2.43 -6.34
C GLY A 100 -26.41 -2.44 -7.73
N VAL A 101 -27.74 -2.46 -7.80
CA VAL A 101 -28.46 -2.37 -9.07
C VAL A 101 -28.19 -1.01 -9.71
N GLY A 102 -27.71 -1.02 -10.97
CA GLY A 102 -27.38 0.18 -11.70
C GLY A 102 -26.03 0.83 -11.32
N TYR A 103 -25.25 0.23 -10.40
CA TYR A 103 -23.90 0.72 -10.10
C TYR A 103 -22.95 0.36 -11.23
N ARG A 104 -22.21 1.34 -11.69
CA ARG A 104 -21.23 1.16 -12.77
C ARG A 104 -20.08 2.15 -12.65
N ALA A 105 -18.93 1.74 -13.09
CA ALA A 105 -17.75 2.54 -13.26
C ALA A 105 -17.40 2.63 -14.75
N ALA A 106 -16.94 3.77 -15.18
CA ALA A 106 -16.41 3.99 -16.53
C ALA A 106 -15.21 4.92 -16.47
N LEU A 107 -14.18 4.60 -17.25
CA LEU A 107 -12.99 5.43 -17.37
C LEU A 107 -13.15 6.38 -18.56
N GLN A 108 -12.99 7.68 -18.35
CA GLN A 108 -13.02 8.69 -19.40
C GLN A 108 -11.76 9.57 -19.30
N GLY A 109 -10.74 9.22 -20.08
CA GLY A 109 -9.43 9.88 -19.98
C GLY A 109 -8.83 9.73 -18.58
N ASN A 110 -8.59 10.83 -17.88
CA ASN A 110 -8.04 10.85 -16.51
C ASN A 110 -9.12 10.96 -15.42
N ILE A 111 -10.38 10.74 -15.76
CA ILE A 111 -11.51 10.83 -14.83
C ILE A 111 -12.19 9.47 -14.76
N LEU A 112 -12.35 8.95 -13.54
CA LEU A 112 -13.18 7.79 -13.25
C LEU A 112 -14.59 8.27 -12.93
N LYS A 113 -15.56 7.94 -13.80
CA LYS A 113 -16.98 8.22 -13.60
C LYS A 113 -17.64 7.07 -12.89
N LEU A 114 -18.37 7.38 -11.82
CA LEU A 114 -19.02 6.41 -10.97
C LEU A 114 -20.53 6.72 -10.89
N SER A 115 -21.35 5.80 -11.36
CA SER A 115 -22.80 5.82 -11.14
C SER A 115 -23.11 4.97 -9.91
N LEU A 116 -23.47 5.60 -8.80
CA LEU A 116 -23.60 4.97 -7.47
C LEU A 116 -25.01 5.11 -6.88
N GLY A 117 -26.02 5.28 -7.75
CA GLY A 117 -27.40 5.47 -7.32
C GLY A 117 -27.69 6.86 -6.71
N TYR A 118 -26.85 7.85 -7.04
CA TYR A 118 -27.13 9.26 -6.82
C TYR A 118 -27.82 9.86 -8.05
N SER A 119 -28.43 11.02 -7.90
CA SER A 119 -29.05 11.77 -9.01
C SER A 119 -28.04 12.32 -10.02
N HIS A 120 -26.75 12.36 -9.67
CA HIS A 120 -25.64 12.80 -10.51
C HIS A 120 -24.53 11.77 -10.51
N GLU A 121 -23.69 11.78 -11.55
CA GLU A 121 -22.48 10.96 -11.60
C GLU A 121 -21.39 11.53 -10.69
N VAL A 122 -20.69 10.66 -9.99
CA VAL A 122 -19.54 11.06 -9.18
C VAL A 122 -18.29 10.96 -10.01
N ASN A 123 -17.62 12.08 -10.22
CA ASN A 123 -16.35 12.16 -10.94
C ASN A 123 -15.19 12.08 -9.94
N PHE A 124 -14.22 11.21 -10.21
CA PHE A 124 -13.00 11.07 -9.45
C PHE A 124 -11.79 11.29 -10.35
N GLU A 125 -11.00 12.32 -10.07
CA GLU A 125 -9.75 12.61 -10.78
C GLU A 125 -8.66 11.62 -10.37
N ILE A 126 -7.99 11.03 -11.37
CA ILE A 126 -6.97 10.02 -11.15
C ILE A 126 -5.62 10.71 -10.95
N PRO A 127 -4.93 10.49 -9.82
CA PRO A 127 -3.57 10.99 -9.62
C PRO A 127 -2.60 10.41 -10.65
N LYS A 128 -1.58 11.19 -11.04
CA LYS A 128 -0.60 10.82 -12.07
C LYS A 128 0.23 9.56 -11.73
N ASP A 129 0.39 9.28 -10.43
CA ASP A 129 1.21 8.15 -9.93
C ASP A 129 0.47 6.80 -9.91
N VAL A 130 -0.80 6.78 -10.33
CA VAL A 130 -1.66 5.59 -10.24
C VAL A 130 -2.35 5.35 -11.57
N LYS A 131 -2.38 4.11 -12.00
CA LYS A 131 -3.12 3.66 -13.17
C LYS A 131 -4.39 2.94 -12.72
N ILE A 132 -5.55 3.45 -13.13
CA ILE A 132 -6.85 2.79 -12.89
C ILE A 132 -7.30 2.10 -14.17
N THR A 133 -7.77 0.87 -14.03
CA THR A 133 -8.41 0.11 -15.11
C THR A 133 -9.78 -0.38 -14.64
N VAL A 134 -10.71 -0.46 -15.55
CA VAL A 134 -12.08 -0.94 -15.30
C VAL A 134 -12.30 -2.17 -16.18
N PRO A 135 -11.92 -3.37 -15.72
CA PRO A 135 -12.07 -4.60 -16.50
C PRO A 135 -13.53 -4.92 -16.80
N LYS A 136 -14.40 -4.64 -15.81
CA LYS A 136 -15.86 -4.73 -15.92
C LYS A 136 -16.50 -3.49 -15.31
N PRO A 137 -17.70 -3.10 -15.74
CA PRO A 137 -18.39 -1.95 -15.16
C PRO A 137 -18.57 -1.99 -13.65
N THR A 138 -18.48 -3.18 -13.05
CA THR A 138 -18.61 -3.42 -11.62
C THR A 138 -17.28 -3.67 -10.89
N GLU A 139 -16.15 -3.63 -11.62
CA GLU A 139 -14.83 -3.92 -11.04
C GLU A 139 -13.86 -2.79 -11.40
N ILE A 140 -13.13 -2.31 -10.39
CA ILE A 140 -12.08 -1.29 -10.56
C ILE A 140 -10.78 -1.88 -10.06
N SER A 141 -9.73 -1.84 -10.89
CA SER A 141 -8.38 -2.25 -10.51
C SER A 141 -7.48 -1.02 -10.50
N ILE A 142 -6.80 -0.81 -9.38
CA ILE A 142 -5.94 0.34 -9.09
C ILE A 142 -4.52 -0.17 -8.97
N ASN A 143 -3.63 0.27 -9.87
CA ASN A 143 -2.24 -0.17 -9.92
C ASN A 143 -1.31 1.02 -9.72
N GLY A 144 -0.21 0.82 -9.01
CA GLY A 144 0.82 1.86 -8.81
C GLY A 144 2.09 1.31 -8.17
N ILE A 145 3.13 2.13 -8.18
CA ILE A 145 4.43 1.79 -7.60
C ILE A 145 4.41 1.99 -6.07
N ASP A 146 3.63 2.97 -5.61
CA ASP A 146 3.58 3.34 -4.19
C ASP A 146 2.36 2.75 -3.50
N GLN A 147 2.58 1.86 -2.54
CA GLN A 147 1.54 1.20 -1.76
C GLN A 147 0.63 2.21 -1.04
N GLN A 148 1.20 3.30 -0.51
CA GLN A 148 0.46 4.31 0.23
C GLN A 148 -0.50 5.07 -0.70
N ILE A 149 -0.03 5.49 -1.87
CA ILE A 149 -0.86 6.23 -2.84
C ILE A 149 -1.96 5.33 -3.38
N VAL A 150 -1.63 4.08 -3.77
CA VAL A 150 -2.62 3.09 -4.23
C VAL A 150 -3.69 2.83 -3.16
N GLY A 151 -3.26 2.66 -1.90
CA GLY A 151 -4.17 2.46 -0.78
C GLY A 151 -5.07 3.67 -0.51
N GLN A 152 -4.52 4.88 -0.57
CA GLN A 152 -5.27 6.12 -0.37
C GLN A 152 -6.31 6.34 -1.48
N VAL A 153 -5.91 6.13 -2.74
CA VAL A 153 -6.83 6.25 -3.88
C VAL A 153 -7.98 5.24 -3.77
N ALA A 154 -7.67 4.00 -3.41
CA ALA A 154 -8.68 2.97 -3.20
C ALA A 154 -9.65 3.33 -2.06
N ALA A 155 -9.14 3.86 -0.95
CA ALA A 155 -9.95 4.33 0.18
C ALA A 155 -10.84 5.51 -0.22
N ASN A 156 -10.31 6.49 -0.96
CA ASN A 156 -11.06 7.65 -1.43
C ASN A 156 -12.20 7.26 -2.39
N ILE A 157 -11.97 6.30 -3.28
CA ILE A 157 -13.02 5.77 -4.18
C ILE A 157 -14.08 5.04 -3.35
N ARG A 158 -13.67 4.17 -2.41
CA ARG A 158 -14.59 3.44 -1.54
C ARG A 158 -15.44 4.39 -0.67
N GLU A 159 -14.88 5.50 -0.24
CA GLU A 159 -15.58 6.50 0.59
C GLU A 159 -16.74 7.18 -0.15
N LYS A 160 -16.71 7.25 -1.48
CA LYS A 160 -17.81 7.83 -2.28
C LYS A 160 -19.13 7.10 -2.06
N ARG A 161 -19.10 5.79 -1.78
CA ARG A 161 -20.27 5.01 -1.36
C ARG A 161 -19.82 3.80 -0.55
N LYS A 162 -19.72 3.94 0.75
CA LYS A 162 -19.34 2.83 1.67
C LYS A 162 -20.38 1.72 1.61
N PRO A 163 -19.97 0.45 1.79
CA PRO A 163 -20.92 -0.66 1.79
C PRO A 163 -21.91 -0.55 2.97
N GLU A 164 -23.18 -0.73 2.68
CA GLU A 164 -24.22 -0.75 3.68
C GLU A 164 -24.36 -2.14 4.34
N PRO A 165 -24.76 -2.23 5.61
CA PRO A 165 -24.82 -3.50 6.33
C PRO A 165 -26.08 -4.34 6.02
N TYR A 166 -27.08 -3.82 5.30
CA TYR A 166 -28.36 -4.54 5.09
C TYR A 166 -28.39 -5.33 3.79
N LYS A 167 -28.22 -4.66 2.65
CA LYS A 167 -28.20 -5.28 1.32
C LYS A 167 -26.80 -5.36 0.71
N GLY A 168 -25.76 -4.88 1.41
CA GLY A 168 -24.39 -4.90 0.96
C GLY A 168 -24.11 -4.00 -0.26
N LYS A 169 -25.02 -3.02 -0.54
CA LYS A 169 -24.80 -2.07 -1.63
C LYS A 169 -23.67 -1.10 -1.27
N GLY A 170 -22.81 -0.80 -2.23
CA GLY A 170 -21.69 0.11 -2.05
C GLY A 170 -20.44 -0.38 -2.76
N ILE A 171 -19.35 0.33 -2.57
CA ILE A 171 -18.01 -0.02 -3.06
C ILE A 171 -17.27 -0.71 -1.93
N ARG A 172 -16.75 -1.91 -2.19
CA ARG A 172 -15.96 -2.69 -1.22
C ARG A 172 -14.65 -3.16 -1.85
N TYR A 173 -13.67 -3.49 -1.03
CA TYR A 173 -12.53 -4.26 -1.50
C TYR A 173 -12.96 -5.67 -1.88
N ARG A 174 -12.29 -6.29 -2.84
CA ARG A 174 -12.63 -7.63 -3.32
C ARG A 174 -12.70 -8.67 -2.20
N ASP A 175 -11.80 -8.58 -1.24
CA ASP A 175 -11.70 -9.53 -0.11
C ASP A 175 -12.31 -8.97 1.18
N GLU A 176 -13.10 -7.88 1.10
CA GLU A 176 -13.70 -7.25 2.27
C GLU A 176 -14.96 -8.03 2.71
N TYR A 177 -14.92 -8.51 3.93
CA TYR A 177 -16.12 -9.04 4.58
C TYR A 177 -16.97 -7.89 5.09
N VAL A 178 -18.20 -7.78 4.57
CA VAL A 178 -19.19 -6.80 5.03
C VAL A 178 -20.15 -7.50 5.97
N PHE A 179 -20.17 -7.07 7.24
CA PHE A 179 -21.10 -7.62 8.22
C PHE A 179 -22.54 -7.29 7.85
N ALA A 180 -23.36 -8.33 7.63
CA ALA A 180 -24.76 -8.16 7.31
C ALA A 180 -25.60 -8.09 8.60
N LYS A 181 -26.48 -7.08 8.69
CA LYS A 181 -27.48 -6.95 9.75
C LYS A 181 -28.86 -7.30 9.21
N GLU A 182 -29.66 -8.00 10.01
CA GLU A 182 -31.06 -8.19 9.69
C GLU A 182 -31.84 -6.89 9.92
N GLY A 183 -32.72 -6.56 8.98
CA GLY A 183 -33.67 -5.45 9.18
C GLY A 183 -34.71 -5.81 10.25
N LYS A 184 -35.38 -4.80 10.80
CA LYS A 184 -36.51 -5.05 11.69
C LYS A 184 -37.56 -5.92 10.99
N LYS A 185 -37.84 -7.07 11.54
CA LYS A 185 -39.06 -7.83 11.19
C LYS A 185 -40.26 -6.98 11.63
N LYS A 186 -41.19 -6.72 10.70
CA LYS A 186 -42.49 -6.15 11.05
C LYS A 186 -43.32 -7.17 11.84
#